data_f8dae49eb758071e30a1e7ba62613336
#
_entry.id   f8dae49eb758071e30a1e7ba62613336
#
_cell.length_a   1.000
_cell.length_b   1.000
_cell.length_c   1.000
_cell.angle_alpha   90.00
_cell.angle_beta   90.00
_cell.angle_gamma   90.00
#
_symmetry.space_group_name_H-M   'P 1'
#
loop_
_entity.id
_entity.type
_entity.pdbx_description
1 polymer ?
#
loop_
_entity_poly.entity_id
_entity_poly.type
_entity_poly.pdbx_seq_one_letter_code
_entity_poly.pdbx_strand_id
1 'polypeptide(L)'
;ISNSKKKINTTISFVDIAGLVKGASKGEGLGNKFLSHIREVDAIIHMIRCFDSDDIQNVNKNVDPIRDLEIIETEMMLADLESIQKRLDKKNKKNLDDDEQKLLETVLEYINNNKNLNDLHNQFDKKKLNTSGLLCTKPKIFVCNIDEKSINKGNKYTEIFINKFGSKNTIIISAEIENQINQLEKEEKENY
;
A
#
# COMPACT_ATOMS: atom_id res chain seq x y z
N ILE A 1 -5.78 10.71 25.56
CA ILE A 1 -5.34 12.04 25.07
C ILE A 1 -4.47 12.63 26.17
N SER A 2 -3.20 12.89 25.89
CA SER A 2 -2.20 13.34 26.84
C SER A 2 -2.45 14.79 27.26
N ASN A 3 -2.43 15.06 28.60
CA ASN A 3 -2.48 16.41 29.19
C ASN A 3 -1.14 17.13 28.97
N SER A 4 -0.79 17.48 27.75
CA SER A 4 0.47 18.15 27.42
C SER A 4 0.35 19.67 27.57
N LYS A 5 1.39 20.31 28.10
CA LYS A 5 1.47 21.78 28.29
C LYS A 5 1.50 22.54 26.94
N LYS A 6 1.90 21.89 25.85
CA LYS A 6 2.01 22.48 24.52
C LYS A 6 1.60 21.47 23.47
N LYS A 7 0.71 21.86 22.55
CA LYS A 7 0.36 21.11 21.36
C LYS A 7 1.17 21.67 20.17
N ILE A 8 1.90 20.82 19.48
CA ILE A 8 2.60 21.18 18.24
C ILE A 8 1.93 20.39 17.14
N ASN A 9 1.34 21.10 16.20
CA ASN A 9 0.73 20.46 15.04
C ASN A 9 1.83 19.91 14.12
N THR A 10 1.61 18.73 13.60
CA THR A 10 2.39 18.15 12.50
C THR A 10 1.53 18.02 11.28
N THR A 11 2.14 17.85 10.12
CA THR A 11 1.46 17.67 8.84
C THR A 11 1.76 16.29 8.30
N ILE A 12 0.75 15.70 7.63
CA ILE A 12 0.89 14.49 6.83
C ILE A 12 0.53 14.88 5.40
N SER A 13 1.39 14.52 4.46
CA SER A 13 1.13 14.73 3.04
C SER A 13 0.55 13.46 2.44
N PHE A 14 -0.62 13.57 1.81
CA PHE A 14 -1.20 12.50 1.01
C PHE A 14 -0.92 12.79 -0.46
N VAL A 15 -0.35 11.81 -1.14
CA VAL A 15 -0.11 11.86 -2.59
C VAL A 15 -1.09 10.92 -3.25
N ASP A 16 -2.00 11.48 -4.07
CA ASP A 16 -2.86 10.66 -4.91
C ASP A 16 -2.04 10.09 -6.07
N ILE A 17 -2.06 8.79 -6.18
CA ILE A 17 -1.30 8.06 -7.20
C ILE A 17 -2.33 7.43 -8.14
N ALA A 18 -2.40 7.94 -9.36
CA ALA A 18 -3.29 7.41 -10.40
C ALA A 18 -3.15 5.88 -10.51
N GLY A 19 -4.30 5.19 -10.60
CA GLY A 19 -4.40 3.75 -10.48
C GLY A 19 -3.42 2.96 -11.32
N LEU A 20 -2.89 1.89 -10.76
CA LEU A 20 -1.90 1.03 -11.39
C LEU A 20 -2.57 0.16 -12.46
N VAL A 21 -2.05 0.21 -13.67
CA VAL A 21 -2.47 -0.67 -14.76
C VAL A 21 -1.52 -1.87 -14.80
N LYS A 22 -2.06 -3.07 -15.01
CA LYS A 22 -1.28 -4.30 -15.19
C LYS A 22 -0.20 -4.08 -16.27
N GLY A 23 1.05 -4.44 -15.95
CA GLY A 23 2.20 -4.23 -16.83
C GLY A 23 2.98 -2.93 -16.58
N ALA A 24 2.67 -2.21 -15.50
CA ALA A 24 3.33 -0.96 -15.13
C ALA A 24 4.84 -1.12 -14.92
N SER A 25 5.29 -2.28 -14.46
CA SER A 25 6.72 -2.61 -14.25
C SER A 25 7.50 -2.77 -15.54
N LYS A 26 6.82 -3.11 -16.67
CA LYS A 26 7.48 -3.36 -17.96
C LYS A 26 7.72 -2.10 -18.82
N GLY A 27 7.44 -0.93 -18.25
CA GLY A 27 8.25 0.25 -18.56
C GLY A 27 7.94 1.13 -19.73
N GLU A 28 6.71 1.40 -20.14
CA GLU A 28 6.52 2.57 -21.00
C GLU A 28 5.50 3.55 -20.38
N GLY A 29 5.98 4.71 -19.94
CA GLY A 29 5.16 5.89 -19.64
C GLY A 29 4.62 5.97 -18.20
N LEU A 30 3.29 5.83 -18.02
CA LEU A 30 2.56 6.07 -16.77
C LEU A 30 2.96 5.15 -15.62
N GLY A 31 3.30 3.89 -15.89
CA GLY A 31 3.66 2.91 -14.87
C GLY A 31 4.95 3.26 -14.11
N ASN A 32 5.98 3.73 -14.80
CA ASN A 32 7.24 4.13 -14.15
C ASN A 32 7.07 5.39 -13.29
N LYS A 33 6.24 6.34 -13.70
CA LYS A 33 5.90 7.52 -12.88
C LYS A 33 5.15 7.13 -11.62
N PHE A 34 4.20 6.20 -11.72
CA PHE A 34 3.49 5.65 -10.60
C PHE A 34 4.44 5.02 -9.57
N LEU A 35 5.32 4.11 -10.00
CA LEU A 35 6.28 3.45 -9.13
C LEU A 35 7.30 4.43 -8.51
N SER A 36 7.68 5.51 -9.23
CA SER A 36 8.56 6.53 -8.66
C SER A 36 7.89 7.31 -7.53
N HIS A 37 6.61 7.66 -7.65
CA HIS A 37 5.87 8.31 -6.56
C HIS A 37 5.76 7.42 -5.32
N ILE A 38 5.55 6.10 -5.51
CA ILE A 38 5.55 5.17 -4.37
C ILE A 38 6.93 5.12 -3.69
N ARG A 39 8.03 5.24 -4.44
CA ARG A 39 9.36 5.26 -3.83
C ARG A 39 9.60 6.46 -2.90
N GLU A 40 8.98 7.58 -3.17
CA GLU A 40 9.16 8.84 -2.44
C GLU A 40 8.35 8.93 -1.14
N VAL A 41 7.30 8.11 -0.95
CA VAL A 41 6.46 8.15 0.24
C VAL A 41 6.97 7.21 1.34
N ASP A 42 6.63 7.53 2.60
CA ASP A 42 7.04 6.74 3.77
C ASP A 42 6.16 5.51 4.01
N ALA A 43 4.89 5.55 3.58
CA ALA A 43 3.91 4.46 3.74
C ALA A 43 2.92 4.45 2.59
N ILE A 44 2.25 3.32 2.39
CA ILE A 44 1.27 3.11 1.34
C ILE A 44 -0.09 2.85 1.97
N ILE A 45 -1.11 3.53 1.45
CA ILE A 45 -2.51 3.23 1.74
C ILE A 45 -3.11 2.58 0.50
N HIS A 46 -3.48 1.30 0.61
CA HIS A 46 -4.20 0.61 -0.43
C HIS A 46 -5.70 0.82 -0.26
N MET A 47 -6.31 1.58 -1.15
CA MET A 47 -7.76 1.71 -1.23
C MET A 47 -8.32 0.52 -2.01
N ILE A 48 -9.06 -0.35 -1.31
CA ILE A 48 -9.56 -1.62 -1.83
C ILE A 48 -11.07 -1.50 -2.06
N ARG A 49 -11.51 -1.77 -3.28
CA ARG A 49 -12.95 -1.81 -3.59
C ARG A 49 -13.56 -3.10 -3.05
N CYS A 50 -14.48 -2.96 -2.11
CA CYS A 50 -15.20 -4.05 -1.45
C CYS A 50 -16.73 -3.90 -1.60
N PHE A 51 -17.22 -3.46 -2.76
CA PHE A 51 -18.64 -3.30 -3.07
C PHE A 51 -18.92 -3.52 -4.55
N ASP A 52 -20.11 -4.03 -4.84
CA ASP A 52 -20.62 -4.15 -6.21
C ASP A 52 -21.29 -2.82 -6.64
N SER A 53 -21.11 -2.40 -7.87
CA SER A 53 -21.79 -1.26 -8.49
C SER A 53 -21.83 -1.44 -9.99
N ASP A 54 -23.00 -1.25 -10.57
CA ASP A 54 -23.21 -1.31 -12.01
C ASP A 54 -22.69 -0.05 -12.72
N ASP A 55 -22.65 1.08 -12.00
CA ASP A 55 -22.22 2.38 -12.53
C ASP A 55 -20.70 2.54 -12.62
N ILE A 56 -19.96 1.75 -11.85
CA ILE A 56 -18.49 1.83 -11.82
C ILE A 56 -17.91 0.67 -12.61
N GLN A 57 -17.42 0.99 -13.81
CA GLN A 57 -16.74 0.01 -14.66
C GLN A 57 -15.57 -0.63 -13.92
N ASN A 58 -15.57 -1.96 -13.87
CA ASN A 58 -14.43 -2.71 -13.39
C ASN A 58 -13.67 -3.26 -14.61
N VAL A 59 -12.36 -3.06 -14.65
CA VAL A 59 -11.47 -3.60 -15.70
C VAL A 59 -11.62 -5.13 -15.79
N ASN A 60 -11.92 -5.77 -14.68
CA ASN A 60 -12.15 -7.21 -14.57
C ASN A 60 -13.59 -7.46 -14.15
N LYS A 61 -14.53 -7.47 -15.03
CA LYS A 61 -16.00 -7.73 -14.88
C LYS A 61 -16.57 -8.03 -13.47
N ASN A 62 -15.79 -8.63 -12.55
CA ASN A 62 -16.18 -8.98 -11.18
C ASN A 62 -15.25 -8.31 -10.16
N VAL A 63 -15.82 -7.83 -9.05
CA VAL A 63 -15.08 -7.31 -7.90
C VAL A 63 -14.36 -8.46 -7.20
N ASP A 64 -13.05 -8.34 -7.07
CA ASP A 64 -12.20 -9.29 -6.35
C ASP A 64 -11.07 -8.53 -5.64
N PRO A 65 -11.30 -8.15 -4.36
CA PRO A 65 -10.34 -7.34 -3.58
C PRO A 65 -8.96 -7.98 -3.44
N ILE A 66 -8.92 -9.31 -3.35
CA ILE A 66 -7.67 -10.05 -3.19
C ILE A 66 -6.85 -9.99 -4.48
N ARG A 67 -7.47 -10.37 -5.60
CA ARG A 67 -6.81 -10.36 -6.91
C ARG A 67 -6.31 -8.96 -7.27
N ASP A 68 -7.12 -7.93 -7.02
CA ASP A 68 -6.78 -6.56 -7.39
C ASP A 68 -5.58 -6.07 -6.55
N LEU A 69 -5.50 -6.42 -5.27
CA LEU A 69 -4.32 -6.15 -4.44
C LEU A 69 -3.10 -6.96 -4.92
N GLU A 70 -3.26 -8.26 -5.19
CA GLU A 70 -2.17 -9.13 -5.64
C GLU A 70 -1.52 -8.67 -6.96
N ILE A 71 -2.30 -8.07 -7.86
CA ILE A 71 -1.78 -7.45 -9.08
C ILE A 71 -0.83 -6.30 -8.73
N ILE A 72 -1.25 -5.39 -7.84
CA ILE A 72 -0.44 -4.24 -7.43
C ILE A 72 0.83 -4.71 -6.72
N GLU A 73 0.71 -5.63 -5.77
CA GLU A 73 1.85 -6.18 -5.03
C GLU A 73 2.85 -6.86 -5.97
N THR A 74 2.37 -7.59 -6.97
CA THR A 74 3.21 -8.24 -7.97
C THR A 74 3.98 -7.23 -8.82
N GLU A 75 3.34 -6.15 -9.27
CA GLU A 75 3.99 -5.11 -10.06
C GLU A 75 5.07 -4.38 -9.23
N MET A 76 4.80 -4.08 -7.96
CA MET A 76 5.81 -3.51 -7.06
C MET A 76 6.99 -4.45 -6.85
N MET A 77 6.73 -5.73 -6.66
CA MET A 77 7.75 -6.76 -6.47
C MET A 77 8.62 -6.95 -7.72
N LEU A 78 8.03 -6.93 -8.90
CA LEU A 78 8.78 -6.99 -10.18
C LEU A 78 9.67 -5.77 -10.37
N ALA A 79 9.20 -4.58 -10.02
CA ALA A 79 9.99 -3.36 -10.08
C ALA A 79 11.16 -3.37 -9.09
N ASP A 80 10.94 -3.93 -7.89
CA ASP A 80 12.01 -4.10 -6.92
C ASP A 80 13.03 -5.14 -7.37
N LEU A 81 12.59 -6.25 -7.95
CA LEU A 81 13.45 -7.28 -8.50
C LEU A 81 14.42 -6.68 -9.56
N GLU A 82 13.89 -5.90 -10.49
CA GLU A 82 14.71 -5.22 -11.50
C GLU A 82 15.69 -4.23 -10.86
N SER A 83 15.22 -3.44 -9.88
CA SER A 83 16.07 -2.48 -9.16
C SER A 83 17.19 -3.16 -8.39
N ILE A 84 16.90 -4.24 -7.66
CA ILE A 84 17.86 -5.04 -6.90
C ILE A 84 18.90 -5.65 -7.83
N GLN A 85 18.48 -6.28 -8.92
CA GLN A 85 19.39 -6.88 -9.90
C GLN A 85 20.37 -5.84 -10.47
N LYS A 86 19.88 -4.65 -10.85
CA LYS A 86 20.72 -3.55 -11.35
C LYS A 86 21.73 -3.07 -10.29
N ARG A 87 21.33 -2.99 -9.01
CA ARG A 87 22.22 -2.55 -7.92
C ARG A 87 23.26 -3.60 -7.57
N LEU A 88 22.90 -4.87 -7.63
CA LEU A 88 23.81 -6.01 -7.37
C LEU A 88 24.68 -6.40 -8.58
N ASP A 89 24.49 -5.79 -9.75
CA ASP A 89 25.35 -6.04 -10.91
C ASP A 89 26.81 -5.68 -10.58
N LYS A 90 27.75 -6.43 -11.15
CA LYS A 90 29.20 -6.35 -10.86
C LYS A 90 29.77 -4.94 -10.94
N LYS A 91 29.22 -4.07 -11.81
CA LYS A 91 29.65 -2.68 -11.95
C LYS A 91 29.18 -1.79 -10.81
N ASN A 92 27.97 -2.01 -10.32
CA ASN A 92 27.30 -1.17 -9.33
C ASN A 92 27.54 -1.65 -7.90
N LYS A 93 27.71 -2.97 -7.72
CA LYS A 93 27.93 -3.62 -6.42
C LYS A 93 29.10 -3.02 -5.62
N LYS A 94 30.13 -2.53 -6.30
CA LYS A 94 31.31 -1.90 -5.68
C LYS A 94 30.98 -0.57 -4.95
N ASN A 95 29.84 0.02 -5.26
CA ASN A 95 29.40 1.29 -4.66
C ASN A 95 28.46 1.09 -3.47
N LEU A 96 28.08 -0.16 -3.17
CA LEU A 96 27.22 -0.51 -2.04
C LEU A 96 28.07 -0.74 -0.80
N ASP A 97 27.59 -0.29 0.36
CA ASP A 97 28.15 -0.75 1.62
C ASP A 97 27.70 -2.19 1.91
N ASP A 98 28.41 -2.87 2.81
CA ASP A 98 28.16 -4.28 3.16
C ASP A 98 26.74 -4.50 3.67
N ASP A 99 26.22 -3.54 4.37
CA ASP A 99 24.91 -3.57 4.98
C ASP A 99 23.77 -3.42 3.93
N GLU A 100 23.96 -2.52 2.96
CA GLU A 100 23.05 -2.34 1.85
C GLU A 100 23.06 -3.56 0.94
N GLN A 101 24.24 -4.10 0.65
CA GLN A 101 24.36 -5.31 -0.13
C GLN A 101 23.64 -6.48 0.55
N LYS A 102 23.85 -6.69 1.86
CA LYS A 102 23.19 -7.73 2.63
C LYS A 102 21.66 -7.59 2.62
N LEU A 103 21.16 -6.36 2.73
CA LEU A 103 19.72 -6.09 2.64
C LEU A 103 19.17 -6.52 1.28
N LEU A 104 19.81 -6.07 0.19
CA LEU A 104 19.36 -6.37 -1.18
C LEU A 104 19.41 -7.87 -1.49
N GLU A 105 20.48 -8.56 -1.08
CA GLU A 105 20.61 -10.00 -1.26
C GLU A 105 19.54 -10.76 -0.48
N THR A 106 19.23 -10.33 0.76
CA THR A 106 18.18 -10.95 1.57
C THR A 106 16.79 -10.72 0.96
N VAL A 107 16.47 -9.49 0.52
CA VAL A 107 15.18 -9.21 -0.13
C VAL A 107 15.03 -10.03 -1.41
N LEU A 108 16.08 -10.12 -2.21
CA LEU A 108 16.09 -10.95 -3.42
C LEU A 108 15.82 -12.42 -3.11
N GLU A 109 16.44 -12.96 -2.07
CA GLU A 109 16.18 -14.34 -1.61
C GLU A 109 14.73 -14.53 -1.18
N TYR A 110 14.15 -13.56 -0.45
CA TYR A 110 12.75 -13.61 -0.01
C TYR A 110 11.79 -13.63 -1.19
N ILE A 111 12.00 -12.75 -2.18
CA ILE A 111 11.20 -12.68 -3.40
C ILE A 111 11.29 -14.02 -4.17
N ASN A 112 12.48 -14.53 -4.42
CA ASN A 112 12.70 -15.75 -5.20
C ASN A 112 12.11 -17.00 -4.54
N ASN A 113 12.05 -17.04 -3.21
CA ASN A 113 11.53 -18.16 -2.44
C ASN A 113 10.09 -17.95 -1.97
N ASN A 114 9.38 -16.93 -2.42
CA ASN A 114 8.03 -16.57 -1.99
C ASN A 114 7.87 -16.47 -0.46
N LYS A 115 8.93 -16.00 0.24
CA LYS A 115 8.89 -15.79 1.68
C LYS A 115 8.09 -14.52 2.03
N ASN A 116 7.55 -14.46 3.25
CA ASN A 116 6.82 -13.31 3.73
C ASN A 116 7.76 -12.11 3.95
N LEU A 117 7.64 -11.08 3.13
CA LEU A 117 8.48 -9.86 3.22
C LEU A 117 8.30 -9.10 4.55
N ASN A 118 7.20 -9.31 5.28
CA ASN A 118 7.03 -8.71 6.60
C ASN A 118 8.05 -9.22 7.63
N ASP A 119 8.60 -10.41 7.42
CA ASP A 119 9.63 -10.99 8.31
C ASP A 119 10.95 -10.23 8.25
N LEU A 120 11.17 -9.43 7.21
CA LEU A 120 12.32 -8.54 7.09
C LEU A 120 12.39 -7.50 8.22
N HIS A 121 11.25 -7.09 8.76
CA HIS A 121 11.19 -6.17 9.91
C HIS A 121 11.76 -6.77 11.20
N ASN A 122 11.95 -8.08 11.27
CA ASN A 122 12.62 -8.77 12.37
C ASN A 122 14.15 -8.80 12.20
N GLN A 123 14.65 -8.60 10.97
CA GLN A 123 16.06 -8.73 10.63
C GLN A 123 16.75 -7.39 10.38
N PHE A 124 15.98 -6.40 9.91
CA PHE A 124 16.50 -5.09 9.55
C PHE A 124 15.74 -3.98 10.26
N ASP A 125 16.46 -2.91 10.60
CA ASP A 125 15.88 -1.69 11.15
C ASP A 125 14.86 -1.08 10.19
N LYS A 126 13.74 -0.58 10.73
CA LYS A 126 12.66 0.04 9.96
C LYS A 126 13.14 1.21 9.10
N LYS A 127 14.05 2.03 9.65
CA LYS A 127 14.61 3.17 8.93
C LYS A 127 15.38 2.68 7.70
N LYS A 128 16.17 1.63 7.86
CA LYS A 128 16.95 1.04 6.77
C LYS A 128 16.06 0.47 5.67
N LEU A 129 15.00 -0.24 6.03
CA LEU A 129 14.00 -0.72 5.08
C LEU A 129 13.33 0.43 4.32
N ASN A 130 12.90 1.48 5.02
CA ASN A 130 12.24 2.63 4.39
C ASN A 130 13.17 3.43 3.46
N THR A 131 14.45 3.57 3.82
CA THR A 131 15.43 4.32 3.01
C THR A 131 16.03 3.48 1.87
N SER A 132 15.76 2.18 1.83
CA SER A 132 16.29 1.28 0.79
C SER A 132 15.83 1.60 -0.63
N GLY A 133 14.70 2.34 -0.76
CA GLY A 133 14.05 2.64 -2.03
C GLY A 133 13.26 1.45 -2.60
N LEU A 134 13.09 0.36 -1.82
CA LEU A 134 12.28 -0.78 -2.21
C LEU A 134 10.81 -0.54 -1.89
N LEU A 135 9.93 -0.90 -2.82
CA LEU A 135 8.48 -0.68 -2.73
C LEU A 135 7.81 -1.70 -1.82
N CYS A 136 8.20 -2.96 -1.95
CA CYS A 136 7.58 -4.08 -1.23
C CYS A 136 7.89 -4.09 0.27
N THR A 137 8.92 -3.36 0.72
CA THR A 137 9.31 -3.25 2.13
C THR A 137 8.61 -2.10 2.87
N LYS A 138 7.90 -1.22 2.17
CA LYS A 138 7.21 -0.08 2.77
C LYS A 138 6.05 -0.53 3.67
N PRO A 139 5.82 0.19 4.79
CA PRO A 139 4.62 -0.02 5.61
C PRO A 139 3.34 0.16 4.80
N LYS A 140 2.36 -0.70 5.03
CA LYS A 140 1.10 -0.71 4.29
C LYS A 140 -0.10 -0.70 5.22
N ILE A 141 -1.12 0.06 4.84
CA ILE A 141 -2.45 0.06 5.47
C ILE A 141 -3.45 -0.27 4.37
N PHE A 142 -4.39 -1.16 4.67
CA PHE A 142 -5.47 -1.51 3.76
C PHE A 142 -6.75 -0.80 4.18
N VAL A 143 -7.37 -0.10 3.25
CA VAL A 143 -8.64 0.59 3.45
C VAL A 143 -9.67 -0.05 2.53
N CYS A 144 -10.54 -0.87 3.11
CA CYS A 144 -11.65 -1.51 2.41
C CYS A 144 -12.80 -0.52 2.29
N ASN A 145 -13.03 -0.01 1.08
CA ASN A 145 -14.16 0.85 0.77
C ASN A 145 -15.38 -0.01 0.45
N ILE A 146 -16.45 0.18 1.21
CA ILE A 146 -17.70 -0.56 1.12
C ILE A 146 -18.88 0.35 0.79
N ASP A 147 -20.01 -0.24 0.43
CA ASP A 147 -21.28 0.45 0.29
C ASP A 147 -21.87 0.85 1.66
N GLU A 148 -22.71 1.87 1.71
CA GLU A 148 -23.32 2.39 2.95
C GLU A 148 -24.05 1.32 3.75
N LYS A 149 -24.75 0.41 3.06
CA LYS A 149 -25.57 -0.64 3.71
C LYS A 149 -24.72 -1.64 4.49
N SER A 150 -23.46 -1.76 4.15
CA SER A 150 -22.53 -2.72 4.74
C SER A 150 -21.71 -2.16 5.90
N ILE A 151 -21.79 -0.84 6.20
CA ILE A 151 -20.88 -0.19 7.17
C ILE A 151 -20.92 -0.82 8.57
N ASN A 152 -22.08 -1.23 9.04
CA ASN A 152 -22.25 -1.77 10.39
C ASN A 152 -21.87 -3.25 10.53
N LYS A 153 -21.91 -4.03 9.44
CA LYS A 153 -21.75 -5.50 9.50
C LYS A 153 -20.61 -6.02 8.64
N GLY A 154 -20.03 -5.16 7.80
CA GLY A 154 -19.15 -5.62 6.74
C GLY A 154 -19.94 -6.36 5.65
N ASN A 155 -19.20 -6.98 4.73
CA ASN A 155 -19.75 -7.80 3.66
C ASN A 155 -18.80 -8.96 3.31
N LYS A 156 -19.22 -9.82 2.38
CA LYS A 156 -18.43 -10.97 1.92
C LYS A 156 -16.99 -10.61 1.50
N TYR A 157 -16.78 -9.42 0.94
CA TYR A 157 -15.47 -8.97 0.48
C TYR A 157 -14.56 -8.60 1.65
N THR A 158 -15.09 -7.86 2.65
CA THR A 158 -14.34 -7.48 3.84
C THR A 158 -14.00 -8.69 4.70
N GLU A 159 -14.91 -9.66 4.82
CA GLU A 159 -14.65 -10.92 5.54
C GLU A 159 -13.49 -11.70 4.92
N ILE A 160 -13.53 -11.92 3.60
CA ILE A 160 -12.47 -12.61 2.87
C ILE A 160 -11.13 -11.87 3.02
N PHE A 161 -11.17 -10.54 2.92
CA PHE A 161 -9.98 -9.70 3.00
C PHE A 161 -9.34 -9.76 4.39
N ILE A 162 -10.15 -9.57 5.46
CA ILE A 162 -9.69 -9.62 6.85
C ILE A 162 -9.16 -11.00 7.23
N ASN A 163 -9.80 -12.07 6.75
CA ASN A 163 -9.33 -13.43 6.99
C ASN A 163 -7.95 -13.69 6.39
N LYS A 164 -7.62 -13.05 5.26
CA LYS A 164 -6.33 -13.21 4.58
C LYS A 164 -5.23 -12.31 5.14
N PHE A 165 -5.54 -11.04 5.42
CA PHE A 165 -4.55 -10.01 5.76
C PHE A 165 -4.58 -9.57 7.24
N GLY A 166 -5.61 -9.98 7.98
CA GLY A 166 -5.81 -9.63 9.38
C GLY A 166 -6.48 -8.27 9.59
N SER A 167 -7.08 -8.10 10.76
CA SER A 167 -7.81 -6.86 11.13
C SER A 167 -6.88 -5.71 11.56
N LYS A 168 -5.65 -5.99 11.98
CA LYS A 168 -4.74 -4.96 12.54
C LYS A 168 -4.37 -3.86 11.55
N ASN A 169 -4.21 -4.23 10.28
CA ASN A 169 -3.79 -3.32 9.22
C ASN A 169 -4.93 -3.01 8.23
N THR A 170 -6.15 -3.41 8.55
CA THR A 170 -7.33 -3.23 7.70
C THR A 170 -8.31 -2.29 8.36
N ILE A 171 -8.68 -1.24 7.65
CA ILE A 171 -9.70 -0.26 8.04
C ILE A 171 -10.88 -0.43 7.09
N ILE A 172 -12.10 -0.40 7.60
CA ILE A 172 -13.32 -0.42 6.79
C ILE A 172 -13.91 0.98 6.81
N ILE A 173 -14.20 1.53 5.63
CA ILE A 173 -14.87 2.82 5.47
C ILE A 173 -15.95 2.72 4.39
N SER A 174 -16.89 3.66 4.41
CA SER A 174 -17.68 4.02 3.23
C SER A 174 -17.27 5.42 2.80
N ALA A 175 -16.61 5.54 1.66
CA ALA A 175 -16.20 6.84 1.12
C ALA A 175 -17.40 7.74 0.81
N GLU A 176 -18.56 7.14 0.51
CA GLU A 176 -19.83 7.85 0.30
C GLU A 176 -20.29 8.51 1.60
N ILE A 177 -20.36 7.77 2.70
CA ILE A 177 -20.74 8.30 4.03
C ILE A 177 -19.75 9.38 4.47
N GLU A 178 -18.45 9.13 4.35
CA GLU A 178 -17.41 10.11 4.72
C GLU A 178 -17.56 11.42 3.91
N ASN A 179 -17.89 11.30 2.62
CA ASN A 179 -18.15 12.46 1.77
C ASN A 179 -19.40 13.23 2.22
N GLN A 180 -20.48 12.53 2.56
CA GLN A 180 -21.72 13.15 3.08
C GLN A 180 -21.44 13.88 4.40
N ILE A 181 -20.76 13.22 5.35
CA ILE A 181 -20.38 13.84 6.63
C ILE A 181 -19.52 15.09 6.42
N ASN A 182 -18.61 15.06 5.45
CA ASN A 182 -17.76 16.22 5.18
C ASN A 182 -18.51 17.44 4.66
N GLN A 183 -19.69 17.26 4.07
CA GLN A 183 -20.55 18.33 3.59
C GLN A 183 -21.46 18.94 4.67
N LEU A 184 -21.59 18.28 5.83
CA LEU A 184 -22.40 18.76 6.95
C LEU A 184 -21.74 19.94 7.66
N GLU A 185 -22.56 20.81 8.26
CA GLU A 185 -22.09 21.86 9.17
C GLU A 185 -21.51 21.26 10.45
N LYS A 186 -20.67 22.00 11.16
CA LYS A 186 -19.94 21.49 12.30
C LYS A 186 -20.84 20.95 13.42
N GLU A 187 -21.97 21.60 13.66
CA GLU A 187 -22.95 21.20 14.67
C GLU A 187 -23.70 19.91 14.28
N GLU A 188 -23.93 19.71 13.00
CA GLU A 188 -24.57 18.50 12.48
C GLU A 188 -23.65 17.29 12.54
N LYS A 189 -22.34 17.48 12.33
CA LYS A 189 -21.32 16.42 12.42
C LYS A 189 -21.23 15.79 13.81
N GLU A 190 -21.54 16.53 14.88
CA GLU A 190 -21.51 16.02 16.26
C GLU A 190 -22.71 15.13 16.59
N ASN A 191 -23.77 15.16 15.77
CA ASN A 191 -25.01 14.39 15.96
C ASN A 191 -25.09 13.18 15.00
N TYR A 192 -24.15 13.00 14.11
CA TYR A 192 -24.11 11.90 13.16
C TYR A 192 -23.26 10.73 13.68
#